data_1f15fe8f2572058baea09c7f3168ded1
#
_entry.id   1f15fe8f2572058baea09c7f3168ded1
#
_cell.length_a   1.000
_cell.length_b   1.000
_cell.length_c   1.000
_cell.angle_alpha   90.00
_cell.angle_beta   90.00
_cell.angle_gamma   90.00
#
_symmetry.space_group_name_H-M   'P 1'
#
loop_
_entity.id
_entity.type
_entity.pdbx_description
1 polymer ?
#
loop_
_entity_poly.entity_id
_entity_poly.type
_entity_poly.pdbx_seq_one_letter_code
_entity_poly.pdbx_strand_id
1 'polypeptide(L)'
;LLDKEATEKVFAENKIDAVIHFAGLKAVGESTRIPLTYYDNNITGTLHLMQAMEKYDCNNIVFSSSATVYGDPERVPIVETDNKGDKILTTNPYGTTKLFIERIMTDAQKANPKLSVTLLRYFNPIGAHESGIMGEDPKGIPNNLLPYIAQVAVGKLEKVHVFGNDYPTPDGTGVRDYIHVVDLAIGHVKAIEHCSDKEGVHIYNLGTGNGYSVLDIVKAFSKACGKEIPYQIDPRRPGDIAECYADPAKAKAELGWEAKRGIDEMCADSWRWQSTHPDGFGE
;
A
#
# COMPACT_ATOMS: atom_id res chain seq x y z
N LEU A 1 -14.35 9.76 7.26
CA LEU A 1 -13.61 11.04 7.32
C LEU A 1 -14.34 12.19 6.59
N LEU A 2 -15.23 11.89 5.61
CA LEU A 2 -16.02 12.92 4.93
C LEU A 2 -17.02 13.62 5.88
N ASP A 3 -17.48 12.92 6.92
CA ASP A 3 -18.22 13.54 8.01
C ASP A 3 -17.25 14.27 8.95
N LYS A 4 -17.13 15.58 8.71
CA LYS A 4 -16.22 16.46 9.47
C LYS A 4 -16.59 16.52 10.95
N GLU A 5 -17.89 16.60 11.28
CA GLU A 5 -18.37 16.72 12.65
C GLU A 5 -18.08 15.43 13.44
N ALA A 6 -18.35 14.27 12.83
CA ALA A 6 -18.03 12.99 13.44
C ALA A 6 -16.52 12.81 13.65
N THR A 7 -15.69 13.23 12.67
CA THR A 7 -14.23 13.19 12.80
C THR A 7 -13.75 14.08 13.95
N GLU A 8 -14.23 15.31 14.00
CA GLU A 8 -13.88 16.27 15.07
C GLU A 8 -14.32 15.78 16.45
N LYS A 9 -15.50 15.18 16.55
CA LYS A 9 -16.03 14.61 17.80
C LYS A 9 -15.09 13.57 18.41
N VAL A 10 -14.45 12.72 17.61
CA VAL A 10 -13.48 11.74 18.11
C VAL A 10 -12.33 12.42 18.86
N PHE A 11 -11.80 13.52 18.32
CA PHE A 11 -10.73 14.29 18.97
C PHE A 11 -11.22 15.06 20.19
N ALA A 12 -12.46 15.54 20.17
CA ALA A 12 -13.06 16.26 21.30
C ALA A 12 -13.29 15.35 22.51
N GLU A 13 -13.62 14.09 22.28
CA GLU A 13 -13.95 13.12 23.32
C GLU A 13 -12.76 12.29 23.79
N ASN A 14 -11.63 12.33 23.06
CA ASN A 14 -10.46 11.50 23.36
C ASN A 14 -9.17 12.31 23.25
N LYS A 15 -8.23 12.03 24.13
CA LYS A 15 -6.86 12.50 23.96
C LYS A 15 -6.16 11.64 22.91
N ILE A 16 -5.86 12.23 21.75
CA ILE A 16 -5.17 11.57 20.63
C ILE A 16 -3.74 12.13 20.56
N ASP A 17 -2.75 11.27 20.77
CA ASP A 17 -1.33 11.65 20.74
C ASP A 17 -0.72 11.50 19.34
N ALA A 18 -1.24 10.57 18.52
CA ALA A 18 -0.78 10.33 17.16
C ALA A 18 -1.89 9.71 16.29
N VAL A 19 -1.77 9.88 14.98
CA VAL A 19 -2.68 9.29 13.97
C VAL A 19 -1.90 8.41 13.02
N ILE A 20 -2.40 7.20 12.76
CA ILE A 20 -2.01 6.40 11.60
C ILE A 20 -3.16 6.48 10.59
N HIS A 21 -2.90 7.13 9.46
CA HIS A 21 -3.92 7.41 8.46
C HIS A 21 -3.88 6.40 7.31
N PHE A 22 -4.71 5.36 7.40
CA PHE A 22 -4.89 4.34 6.34
C PHE A 22 -6.08 4.64 5.42
N ALA A 23 -7.03 5.44 5.87
CA ALA A 23 -8.30 5.62 5.19
C ALA A 23 -8.12 6.22 3.79
N GLY A 24 -8.79 5.62 2.81
CA GLY A 24 -8.79 6.08 1.43
C GLY A 24 -9.23 4.99 0.45
N LEU A 25 -9.84 5.40 -0.65
CA LEU A 25 -10.09 4.53 -1.80
C LEU A 25 -8.76 4.21 -2.47
N LYS A 26 -8.54 2.93 -2.85
CA LYS A 26 -7.21 2.44 -3.27
C LYS A 26 -7.17 1.70 -4.62
N ALA A 27 -8.31 1.53 -5.29
CA ALA A 27 -8.37 0.76 -6.53
C ALA A 27 -7.97 1.60 -7.75
N VAL A 28 -6.76 1.34 -8.30
CA VAL A 28 -6.17 2.08 -9.44
C VAL A 28 -7.13 2.14 -10.63
N GLY A 29 -7.64 0.99 -11.10
CA GLY A 29 -8.53 0.93 -12.26
C GLY A 29 -9.88 1.61 -12.02
N GLU A 30 -10.42 1.58 -10.79
CA GLU A 30 -11.64 2.30 -10.45
C GLU A 30 -11.42 3.81 -10.43
N SER A 31 -10.26 4.26 -9.94
CA SER A 31 -9.92 5.69 -9.87
C SER A 31 -9.99 6.38 -11.24
N THR A 32 -9.67 5.66 -12.32
CA THR A 32 -9.74 6.23 -13.68
C THR A 32 -11.18 6.40 -14.19
N ARG A 33 -12.13 5.64 -13.64
CA ARG A 33 -13.55 5.71 -14.02
C ARG A 33 -14.34 6.72 -13.19
N ILE A 34 -13.99 6.89 -11.92
CA ILE A 34 -14.67 7.80 -10.99
C ILE A 34 -13.68 8.71 -10.25
N PRO A 35 -12.84 9.50 -10.97
CA PRO A 35 -11.73 10.25 -10.38
C PRO A 35 -12.20 11.26 -9.33
N LEU A 36 -13.31 11.95 -9.55
CA LEU A 36 -13.82 12.96 -8.61
C LEU A 36 -14.16 12.36 -7.25
N THR A 37 -14.72 11.13 -7.23
CA THR A 37 -15.00 10.40 -5.98
C THR A 37 -13.69 10.10 -5.23
N TYR A 38 -12.61 9.74 -5.95
CA TYR A 38 -11.30 9.50 -5.34
C TYR A 38 -10.70 10.77 -4.76
N TYR A 39 -10.77 11.88 -5.49
CA TYR A 39 -10.28 13.17 -4.98
C TYR A 39 -11.06 13.63 -3.77
N ASP A 40 -12.39 13.56 -3.82
CA ASP A 40 -13.23 13.97 -2.69
C ASP A 40 -12.99 13.08 -1.48
N ASN A 41 -13.10 11.77 -1.63
CA ASN A 41 -12.92 10.85 -0.49
C ASN A 41 -11.53 10.95 0.14
N ASN A 42 -10.48 10.92 -0.68
CA ASN A 42 -9.12 10.81 -0.16
C ASN A 42 -8.59 12.17 0.32
N ILE A 43 -8.80 13.23 -0.44
CA ILE A 43 -8.24 14.56 -0.11
C ILE A 43 -9.13 15.27 0.91
N THR A 44 -10.44 15.38 0.66
CA THR A 44 -11.36 16.08 1.58
C THR A 44 -11.38 15.37 2.94
N GLY A 45 -11.44 14.05 2.96
CA GLY A 45 -11.36 13.29 4.21
C GLY A 45 -10.06 13.53 4.98
N THR A 46 -8.92 13.61 4.29
CA THR A 46 -7.63 13.94 4.91
C THR A 46 -7.60 15.39 5.43
N LEU A 47 -8.18 16.35 4.70
CA LEU A 47 -8.26 17.74 5.16
C LEU A 47 -9.07 17.87 6.45
N HIS A 48 -10.21 17.18 6.55
CA HIS A 48 -11.01 17.17 7.79
C HIS A 48 -10.23 16.56 8.96
N LEU A 49 -9.51 15.45 8.73
CA LEU A 49 -8.64 14.84 9.73
C LEU A 49 -7.56 15.81 10.21
N MET A 50 -6.82 16.44 9.29
CA MET A 50 -5.74 17.38 9.64
C MET A 50 -6.26 18.63 10.35
N GLN A 51 -7.44 19.14 9.97
CA GLN A 51 -8.08 20.26 10.66
C GLN A 51 -8.47 19.89 12.11
N ALA A 52 -8.96 18.67 12.33
CA ALA A 52 -9.22 18.16 13.67
C ALA A 52 -7.92 17.99 14.48
N MET A 53 -6.87 17.44 13.89
CA MET A 53 -5.55 17.32 14.53
C MET A 53 -5.01 18.68 14.97
N GLU A 54 -5.06 19.69 14.08
CA GLU A 54 -4.61 21.06 14.40
C GLU A 54 -5.42 21.67 15.54
N LYS A 55 -6.75 21.54 15.50
CA LYS A 55 -7.66 22.10 16.53
C LYS A 55 -7.43 21.51 17.92
N TYR A 56 -7.04 20.24 18.00
CA TYR A 56 -6.86 19.51 19.25
C TYR A 56 -5.38 19.23 19.60
N ASP A 57 -4.45 19.96 18.96
CA ASP A 57 -2.99 19.90 19.21
C ASP A 57 -2.39 18.47 19.08
N CYS A 58 -2.93 17.66 18.16
CA CYS A 58 -2.38 16.38 17.79
C CYS A 58 -1.33 16.58 16.69
N ASN A 59 -0.04 16.50 17.03
CA ASN A 59 1.04 16.91 16.16
C ASN A 59 1.80 15.74 15.50
N ASN A 60 1.29 14.52 15.56
CA ASN A 60 1.97 13.35 14.99
C ASN A 60 1.05 12.62 14.00
N ILE A 61 1.52 12.45 12.75
CA ILE A 61 0.79 11.68 11.74
C ILE A 61 1.72 10.77 10.93
N VAL A 62 1.33 9.50 10.83
CA VAL A 62 1.90 8.53 9.90
C VAL A 62 0.90 8.29 8.78
N PHE A 63 1.26 8.61 7.56
CA PHE A 63 0.40 8.48 6.40
C PHE A 63 0.76 7.27 5.53
N SER A 64 -0.26 6.47 5.23
CA SER A 64 -0.23 5.40 4.24
C SER A 64 -0.13 5.97 2.83
N SER A 65 1.09 6.28 2.39
CA SER A 65 1.36 6.67 1.01
C SER A 65 1.58 5.44 0.10
N SER A 66 2.05 5.61 -1.09
CA SER A 66 2.15 4.54 -2.08
C SER A 66 3.32 4.76 -3.03
N ALA A 67 3.92 3.67 -3.52
CA ALA A 67 4.89 3.72 -4.61
C ALA A 67 4.32 4.31 -5.91
N THR A 68 2.99 4.39 -6.05
CA THR A 68 2.36 5.05 -7.22
C THR A 68 2.69 6.53 -7.36
N VAL A 69 3.21 7.18 -6.30
CA VAL A 69 3.69 8.57 -6.35
C VAL A 69 4.93 8.74 -7.23
N TYR A 70 5.66 7.66 -7.49
CA TYR A 70 6.83 7.66 -8.37
C TYR A 70 6.46 7.59 -9.86
N GLY A 71 5.25 7.12 -10.18
CA GLY A 71 4.81 6.92 -11.56
C GLY A 71 5.56 5.78 -12.25
N ASP A 72 5.99 6.02 -13.49
CA ASP A 72 6.87 5.11 -14.23
C ASP A 72 8.33 5.47 -13.89
N PRO A 73 9.05 4.64 -13.11
CA PRO A 73 10.36 5.01 -12.61
C PRO A 73 11.42 4.95 -13.70
N GLU A 74 12.30 5.95 -13.76
CA GLU A 74 13.45 5.95 -14.67
C GLU A 74 14.50 4.88 -14.32
N ARG A 75 14.47 4.40 -13.08
CA ARG A 75 15.40 3.38 -12.56
C ARG A 75 14.77 2.59 -11.42
N VAL A 76 15.27 1.38 -11.23
CA VAL A 76 15.02 0.54 -10.06
C VAL A 76 16.36 0.03 -9.51
N PRO A 77 16.50 -0.19 -8.18
CA PRO A 77 15.52 0.07 -7.13
C PRO A 77 15.24 1.57 -6.92
N ILE A 78 14.00 1.90 -6.51
CA ILE A 78 13.49 3.26 -6.33
C ILE A 78 13.90 3.78 -4.95
N VAL A 79 14.49 4.99 -4.89
CA VAL A 79 14.81 5.68 -3.64
C VAL A 79 13.84 6.85 -3.39
N GLU A 80 13.71 7.29 -2.13
CA GLU A 80 12.76 8.35 -1.75
C GLU A 80 13.01 9.69 -2.46
N THR A 81 14.25 9.92 -2.87
CA THR A 81 14.66 11.15 -3.58
C THR A 81 14.26 11.17 -5.05
N ASP A 82 13.81 10.06 -5.63
CA ASP A 82 13.36 10.00 -7.03
C ASP A 82 12.06 10.81 -7.24
N ASN A 83 11.26 10.95 -6.20
CA ASN A 83 10.19 11.96 -6.13
C ASN A 83 10.06 12.51 -4.70
N LYS A 84 10.45 13.76 -4.51
CA LYS A 84 10.32 14.47 -3.22
C LYS A 84 8.94 15.11 -3.01
N GLY A 85 7.95 14.73 -3.83
CA GLY A 85 6.62 15.33 -3.83
C GLY A 85 6.54 16.64 -4.63
N ASP A 86 7.57 16.96 -5.41
CA ASP A 86 7.68 18.17 -6.23
C ASP A 86 7.32 17.95 -7.71
N LYS A 87 7.22 16.68 -8.14
CA LYS A 87 6.88 16.30 -9.52
C LYS A 87 5.59 15.49 -9.57
N ILE A 88 4.73 15.79 -10.55
CA ILE A 88 3.53 14.99 -10.84
C ILE A 88 3.92 13.93 -11.86
N LEU A 89 4.37 12.76 -11.37
CA LEU A 89 4.76 11.60 -12.17
C LEU A 89 3.69 10.52 -12.21
N THR A 90 2.61 10.70 -11.45
CA THR A 90 1.56 9.70 -11.25
C THR A 90 0.80 9.39 -12.54
N THR A 91 0.51 8.10 -12.78
CA THR A 91 -0.14 7.60 -14.01
C THR A 91 -1.66 7.41 -13.85
N ASN A 92 -2.20 7.65 -12.65
CA ASN A 92 -3.62 7.44 -12.35
C ASN A 92 -4.10 8.33 -11.20
N PRO A 93 -5.42 8.60 -11.11
CA PRO A 93 -5.99 9.46 -10.08
C PRO A 93 -5.74 9.01 -8.63
N TYR A 94 -5.73 7.70 -8.36
CA TYR A 94 -5.38 7.19 -7.02
C TYR A 94 -3.97 7.63 -6.61
N GLY A 95 -2.97 7.39 -7.46
CA GLY A 95 -1.59 7.84 -7.21
C GLY A 95 -1.52 9.36 -7.03
N THR A 96 -2.27 10.11 -7.82
CA THR A 96 -2.34 11.57 -7.71
C THR A 96 -2.94 12.01 -6.37
N THR A 97 -3.97 11.33 -5.85
CA THR A 97 -4.49 11.65 -4.50
C THR A 97 -3.44 11.43 -3.42
N LYS A 98 -2.65 10.35 -3.49
CA LYS A 98 -1.56 10.08 -2.54
C LYS A 98 -0.48 11.17 -2.60
N LEU A 99 -0.05 11.54 -3.79
CA LEU A 99 0.94 12.62 -3.99
C LEU A 99 0.45 13.96 -3.48
N PHE A 100 -0.81 14.32 -3.75
CA PHE A 100 -1.38 15.59 -3.28
C PHE A 100 -1.52 15.61 -1.76
N ILE A 101 -1.86 14.50 -1.13
CA ILE A 101 -1.90 14.40 0.34
C ILE A 101 -0.50 14.55 0.92
N GLU A 102 0.55 13.93 0.35
CA GLU A 102 1.93 14.16 0.77
C GLU A 102 2.30 15.65 0.69
N ARG A 103 1.88 16.33 -0.37
CA ARG A 103 2.13 17.76 -0.54
C ARG A 103 1.36 18.61 0.47
N ILE A 104 0.08 18.32 0.68
CA ILE A 104 -0.75 19.02 1.68
C ILE A 104 -0.15 18.89 3.08
N MET A 105 0.26 17.68 3.48
CA MET A 105 0.90 17.43 4.77
C MET A 105 2.25 18.16 4.89
N THR A 106 3.03 18.20 3.81
CA THR A 106 4.31 18.93 3.77
C THR A 106 4.10 20.43 3.93
N ASP A 107 3.09 21.01 3.29
CA ASP A 107 2.81 22.43 3.40
C ASP A 107 2.21 22.77 4.78
N ALA A 108 1.37 21.90 5.35
CA ALA A 108 0.87 22.02 6.73
C ALA A 108 2.02 21.97 7.75
N GLN A 109 3.01 21.10 7.57
CA GLN A 109 4.17 21.00 8.44
C GLN A 109 5.02 22.30 8.40
N LYS A 110 5.19 22.91 7.23
CA LYS A 110 5.87 24.22 7.13
C LYS A 110 5.16 25.33 7.87
N ALA A 111 3.82 25.29 7.88
CA ALA A 111 2.99 26.24 8.61
C ALA A 111 2.98 25.98 10.12
N ASN A 112 3.01 24.73 10.52
CA ASN A 112 3.13 24.29 11.91
C ASN A 112 4.41 23.49 12.12
N PRO A 113 5.53 24.11 12.52
CA PRO A 113 6.81 23.42 12.71
C PRO A 113 6.80 22.27 13.72
N LYS A 114 5.85 22.26 14.67
CA LYS A 114 5.71 21.16 15.64
C LYS A 114 5.16 19.86 15.01
N LEU A 115 4.54 19.96 13.83
CA LEU A 115 3.96 18.81 13.18
C LEU A 115 5.06 17.82 12.73
N SER A 116 4.92 16.57 13.16
CA SER A 116 5.68 15.42 12.68
C SER A 116 4.86 14.67 11.64
N VAL A 117 5.33 14.61 10.41
CA VAL A 117 4.69 13.91 9.29
C VAL A 117 5.58 12.78 8.84
N THR A 118 5.10 11.56 8.91
CA THR A 118 5.80 10.40 8.34
C THR A 118 5.02 9.85 7.17
N LEU A 119 5.64 9.85 6.00
CA LEU A 119 5.09 9.38 4.74
C LEU A 119 5.66 7.99 4.44
N LEU A 120 4.86 6.94 4.58
CA LEU A 120 5.27 5.57 4.30
C LEU A 120 4.80 5.17 2.90
N ARG A 121 5.71 5.09 1.95
CA ARG A 121 5.43 4.72 0.56
C ARG A 121 5.48 3.20 0.42
N TYR A 122 4.30 2.58 0.43
CA TYR A 122 4.18 1.13 0.28
C TYR A 122 4.38 0.70 -1.14
N PHE A 123 5.00 -0.46 -1.30
CA PHE A 123 4.96 -1.20 -2.54
C PHE A 123 3.71 -2.12 -2.55
N ASN A 124 3.80 -3.40 -2.73
CA ASN A 124 2.62 -4.27 -2.87
C ASN A 124 2.41 -5.12 -1.60
N PRO A 125 1.58 -4.69 -0.63
CA PRO A 125 1.30 -5.51 0.55
C PRO A 125 0.55 -6.78 0.18
N ILE A 126 1.04 -7.92 0.67
CA ILE A 126 0.43 -9.24 0.52
C ILE A 126 0.65 -10.05 1.80
N GLY A 127 0.11 -11.27 1.85
CA GLY A 127 0.21 -12.10 3.03
C GLY A 127 -0.99 -11.94 3.94
N ALA A 128 -0.96 -12.68 5.03
CA ALA A 128 -1.91 -12.64 6.13
C ALA A 128 -1.17 -12.84 7.44
N HIS A 129 -1.84 -12.68 8.58
CA HIS A 129 -1.22 -13.00 9.86
C HIS A 129 -0.98 -14.51 9.99
N GLU A 130 0.15 -14.91 10.53
CA GLU A 130 0.57 -16.32 10.68
C GLU A 130 -0.42 -17.19 11.45
N SER A 131 -1.25 -16.58 12.31
CA SER A 131 -2.31 -17.30 13.03
C SER A 131 -3.43 -17.85 12.13
N GLY A 132 -3.58 -17.34 10.91
CA GLY A 132 -4.67 -17.71 10.00
C GLY A 132 -6.05 -17.17 10.41
N ILE A 133 -6.14 -16.29 11.43
CA ILE A 133 -7.41 -15.70 11.87
C ILE A 133 -7.64 -14.28 11.33
N MET A 134 -6.64 -13.73 10.64
CA MET A 134 -6.69 -12.38 10.07
C MET A 134 -6.05 -12.37 8.68
N GLY A 135 -6.77 -11.90 7.70
CA GLY A 135 -6.32 -11.77 6.31
C GLY A 135 -7.15 -10.79 5.52
N GLU A 136 -6.87 -10.68 4.22
CA GLU A 136 -7.59 -9.78 3.31
C GLU A 136 -8.93 -10.40 2.89
N ASP A 137 -10.02 -9.65 3.06
CA ASP A 137 -11.37 -10.04 2.67
C ASP A 137 -12.00 -8.97 1.77
N PRO A 138 -11.63 -8.91 0.48
CA PRO A 138 -12.15 -7.92 -0.45
C PRO A 138 -13.61 -8.22 -0.80
N LYS A 139 -14.44 -7.19 -0.78
CA LYS A 139 -15.83 -7.28 -1.26
C LYS A 139 -15.85 -7.39 -2.79
N GLY A 140 -16.45 -8.44 -3.30
CA GLY A 140 -16.55 -8.72 -4.74
C GLY A 140 -15.27 -9.31 -5.34
N ILE A 141 -15.05 -9.08 -6.65
CA ILE A 141 -13.87 -9.60 -7.34
C ILE A 141 -12.63 -8.77 -6.93
N PRO A 142 -11.56 -9.41 -6.42
CA PRO A 142 -10.35 -8.70 -6.01
C PRO A 142 -9.68 -7.97 -7.17
N ASN A 143 -9.21 -6.74 -6.90
CA ASN A 143 -8.40 -5.98 -7.86
C ASN A 143 -6.89 -6.28 -7.73
N ASN A 144 -6.45 -6.81 -6.58
CA ASN A 144 -5.05 -7.13 -6.32
C ASN A 144 -4.76 -8.59 -6.67
N LEU A 145 -3.50 -8.85 -7.08
CA LEU A 145 -3.08 -10.15 -7.60
C LEU A 145 -3.26 -11.28 -6.58
N LEU A 146 -2.72 -11.13 -5.35
CA LEU A 146 -2.69 -12.24 -4.40
C LEU A 146 -4.09 -12.68 -3.93
N PRO A 147 -5.01 -11.80 -3.50
CA PRO A 147 -6.35 -12.23 -3.14
C PRO A 147 -7.13 -12.79 -4.35
N TYR A 148 -6.83 -12.35 -5.58
CA TYR A 148 -7.39 -12.96 -6.79
C TYR A 148 -6.89 -14.41 -6.96
N ILE A 149 -5.59 -14.65 -6.84
CA ILE A 149 -4.99 -16.00 -6.87
C ILE A 149 -5.59 -16.88 -5.77
N ALA A 150 -5.76 -16.34 -4.55
CA ALA A 150 -6.36 -17.05 -3.44
C ALA A 150 -7.80 -17.50 -3.73
N GLN A 151 -8.60 -16.65 -4.38
CA GLN A 151 -9.96 -17.02 -4.81
C GLN A 151 -9.97 -18.06 -5.94
N VAL A 152 -8.97 -18.06 -6.82
CA VAL A 152 -8.79 -19.15 -7.81
C VAL A 152 -8.44 -20.46 -7.09
N ALA A 153 -7.54 -20.41 -6.10
CA ALA A 153 -7.10 -21.60 -5.36
C ALA A 153 -8.25 -22.29 -4.59
N VAL A 154 -9.21 -21.54 -4.06
CA VAL A 154 -10.42 -22.09 -3.41
C VAL A 154 -11.57 -22.37 -4.38
N GLY A 155 -11.40 -22.09 -5.68
CA GLY A 155 -12.39 -22.41 -6.72
C GLY A 155 -13.52 -21.38 -6.89
N LYS A 156 -13.40 -20.19 -6.32
CA LYS A 156 -14.36 -19.08 -6.53
C LYS A 156 -14.18 -18.42 -7.90
N LEU A 157 -12.98 -18.40 -8.41
CA LEU A 157 -12.62 -17.88 -9.74
C LEU A 157 -11.99 -19.00 -10.57
N GLU A 158 -12.17 -18.94 -11.89
CA GLU A 158 -11.73 -20.00 -12.79
C GLU A 158 -10.21 -20.02 -12.98
N LYS A 159 -9.60 -18.85 -13.22
CA LYS A 159 -8.18 -18.71 -13.55
C LYS A 159 -7.69 -17.31 -13.27
N VAL A 160 -6.37 -17.16 -13.18
CA VAL A 160 -5.71 -15.86 -13.02
C VAL A 160 -5.52 -15.21 -14.39
N HIS A 161 -5.80 -13.91 -14.50
CA HIS A 161 -5.52 -13.10 -15.68
C HIS A 161 -4.17 -12.39 -15.51
N VAL A 162 -3.18 -12.77 -16.33
CA VAL A 162 -1.84 -12.20 -16.36
C VAL A 162 -1.77 -11.18 -17.50
N PHE A 163 -1.65 -9.90 -17.16
CA PHE A 163 -1.73 -8.80 -18.10
C PHE A 163 -0.37 -8.45 -18.72
N GLY A 164 -0.13 -8.91 -19.95
CA GLY A 164 1.12 -8.77 -20.70
C GLY A 164 2.15 -9.85 -20.36
N ASN A 165 2.86 -10.28 -21.42
CA ASN A 165 4.00 -11.20 -21.33
C ASN A 165 5.16 -10.74 -22.22
N ASP A 166 5.17 -9.45 -22.56
CA ASP A 166 6.10 -8.82 -23.49
C ASP A 166 6.82 -7.61 -22.87
N TYR A 167 6.81 -7.51 -21.51
CA TYR A 167 7.62 -6.53 -20.79
C TYR A 167 9.11 -6.90 -20.86
N PRO A 168 10.04 -5.93 -20.78
CA PRO A 168 11.48 -6.19 -20.73
C PRO A 168 11.91 -6.71 -19.35
N THR A 169 11.30 -7.80 -18.91
CA THR A 169 11.50 -8.48 -17.64
C THR A 169 11.89 -9.94 -17.88
N PRO A 170 12.43 -10.69 -16.91
CA PRO A 170 12.95 -12.05 -17.13
C PRO A 170 11.95 -13.03 -17.74
N ASP A 171 10.67 -12.97 -17.39
CA ASP A 171 9.61 -13.83 -17.91
C ASP A 171 8.55 -13.08 -18.75
N GLY A 172 8.81 -11.81 -19.03
CA GLY A 172 7.92 -10.94 -19.80
C GLY A 172 6.74 -10.38 -19.03
N THR A 173 6.51 -10.79 -17.77
CA THR A 173 5.41 -10.26 -16.95
C THR A 173 5.87 -9.13 -16.03
N GLY A 174 4.95 -8.32 -15.53
CA GLY A 174 5.29 -7.18 -14.68
C GLY A 174 5.94 -7.60 -13.37
N VAL A 175 6.97 -6.86 -12.94
CA VAL A 175 7.74 -7.11 -11.71
C VAL A 175 7.36 -6.09 -10.64
N ARG A 176 7.07 -6.56 -9.43
CA ARG A 176 6.70 -5.73 -8.27
C ARG A 176 7.44 -6.17 -7.02
N ASP A 177 7.63 -5.23 -6.10
CA ASP A 177 8.08 -5.52 -4.75
C ASP A 177 6.88 -5.90 -3.91
N TYR A 178 6.83 -7.14 -3.48
CA TYR A 178 5.78 -7.63 -2.58
C TYR A 178 6.31 -7.66 -1.16
N ILE A 179 5.56 -7.05 -0.24
CA ILE A 179 5.90 -6.96 1.17
C ILE A 179 4.86 -7.69 2.02
N HIS A 180 5.32 -8.47 3.00
CA HIS A 180 4.41 -9.13 3.93
C HIS A 180 3.67 -8.10 4.80
N VAL A 181 2.34 -8.24 4.92
CA VAL A 181 1.50 -7.29 5.66
C VAL A 181 1.93 -7.11 7.12
N VAL A 182 2.49 -8.15 7.77
CA VAL A 182 3.02 -8.06 9.13
C VAL A 182 4.30 -7.23 9.18
N ASP A 183 5.21 -7.38 8.20
CA ASP A 183 6.40 -6.54 8.13
C ASP A 183 6.03 -5.08 7.89
N LEU A 184 5.02 -4.84 7.05
CA LEU A 184 4.47 -3.51 6.84
C LEU A 184 3.88 -2.92 8.13
N ALA A 185 3.10 -3.70 8.90
CA ALA A 185 2.55 -3.26 10.18
C ALA A 185 3.66 -2.91 11.19
N ILE A 186 4.72 -3.72 11.26
CA ILE A 186 5.90 -3.43 12.09
C ILE A 186 6.55 -2.10 11.63
N GLY A 187 6.60 -1.83 10.33
CA GLY A 187 7.10 -0.56 9.78
C GLY A 187 6.33 0.66 10.31
N HIS A 188 5.01 0.56 10.49
CA HIS A 188 4.19 1.63 11.09
C HIS A 188 4.51 1.85 12.56
N VAL A 189 4.66 0.75 13.32
CA VAL A 189 5.04 0.84 14.74
C VAL A 189 6.41 1.52 14.86
N LYS A 190 7.38 1.09 14.04
CA LYS A 190 8.72 1.72 14.02
C LYS A 190 8.68 3.19 13.59
N ALA A 191 7.82 3.55 12.65
CA ALA A 191 7.66 4.93 12.23
C ALA A 191 7.12 5.81 13.37
N ILE A 192 6.10 5.35 14.10
CA ILE A 192 5.58 6.08 15.28
C ILE A 192 6.64 6.18 16.36
N GLU A 193 7.29 5.08 16.74
CA GLU A 193 8.33 5.08 17.78
C GLU A 193 9.50 6.02 17.47
N HIS A 194 9.87 6.14 16.17
CA HIS A 194 11.01 6.93 15.75
C HIS A 194 10.68 8.40 15.49
N CYS A 195 9.50 8.69 14.96
CA CYS A 195 9.16 10.00 14.41
C CYS A 195 8.22 10.83 15.31
N SER A 196 7.56 10.25 16.33
CA SER A 196 6.59 10.98 17.17
C SER A 196 7.13 12.22 17.85
N ASP A 197 8.45 12.26 18.17
CA ASP A 197 9.09 13.40 18.79
C ASP A 197 10.03 14.14 17.84
N LYS A 198 9.91 13.89 16.53
CA LYS A 198 10.75 14.50 15.49
C LYS A 198 9.92 15.37 14.59
N GLU A 199 10.04 16.68 14.77
CA GLU A 199 9.44 17.66 13.87
C GLU A 199 9.91 17.46 12.42
N GLY A 200 9.07 17.81 11.46
CA GLY A 200 9.42 17.76 10.06
C GLY A 200 8.68 16.70 9.25
N VAL A 201 9.14 16.50 8.01
CA VAL A 201 8.58 15.52 7.07
C VAL A 201 9.59 14.40 6.85
N HIS A 202 9.20 13.18 7.18
CA HIS A 202 10.01 11.97 7.08
C HIS A 202 9.41 11.04 6.03
N ILE A 203 10.16 10.68 5.00
CA ILE A 203 9.68 9.83 3.89
C ILE A 203 10.46 8.52 3.91
N TYR A 204 9.76 7.39 3.86
CA TYR A 204 10.36 6.06 3.82
C TYR A 204 9.67 5.15 2.82
N ASN A 205 10.47 4.43 2.03
CA ASN A 205 10.01 3.32 1.24
C ASN A 205 9.86 2.07 2.12
N LEU A 206 8.67 1.46 2.12
CA LEU A 206 8.45 0.17 2.76
C LEU A 206 8.25 -0.90 1.69
N GLY A 207 9.33 -1.58 1.38
CA GLY A 207 9.43 -2.70 0.45
C GLY A 207 10.51 -3.68 0.92
N THR A 208 10.68 -4.76 0.18
CA THR A 208 11.71 -5.78 0.46
C THR A 208 13.03 -5.52 -0.25
N GLY A 209 13.01 -4.68 -1.29
CA GLY A 209 14.13 -4.50 -2.22
C GLY A 209 14.23 -5.60 -3.27
N ASN A 210 13.29 -6.54 -3.30
CA ASN A 210 13.25 -7.63 -4.25
C ASN A 210 12.06 -7.50 -5.19
N GLY A 211 12.31 -7.59 -6.50
CA GLY A 211 11.26 -7.66 -7.51
C GLY A 211 10.86 -9.10 -7.78
N TYR A 212 9.57 -9.38 -7.76
CA TYR A 212 8.99 -10.67 -8.19
C TYR A 212 8.04 -10.44 -9.35
N SER A 213 8.09 -11.32 -10.34
CA SER A 213 7.19 -11.30 -11.47
C SER A 213 5.78 -11.81 -11.08
N VAL A 214 4.78 -11.53 -11.92
CA VAL A 214 3.44 -12.11 -11.71
C VAL A 214 3.51 -13.64 -11.72
N LEU A 215 4.30 -14.26 -12.61
CA LEU A 215 4.43 -15.71 -12.68
C LEU A 215 5.21 -16.29 -11.48
N ASP A 216 6.15 -15.55 -10.89
CA ASP A 216 6.80 -15.96 -9.62
C ASP A 216 5.76 -16.08 -8.50
N ILE A 217 4.82 -15.13 -8.39
CA ILE A 217 3.74 -15.18 -7.41
C ILE A 217 2.80 -16.37 -7.66
N VAL A 218 2.39 -16.59 -8.91
CA VAL A 218 1.54 -17.72 -9.27
C VAL A 218 2.21 -19.06 -8.89
N LYS A 219 3.51 -19.20 -9.19
CA LYS A 219 4.30 -20.38 -8.85
C LYS A 219 4.46 -20.58 -7.34
N ALA A 220 4.79 -19.50 -6.61
CA ALA A 220 4.94 -19.55 -5.16
C ALA A 220 3.61 -19.90 -4.47
N PHE A 221 2.49 -19.36 -4.95
CA PHE A 221 1.18 -19.68 -4.41
C PHE A 221 0.75 -21.12 -4.75
N SER A 222 1.03 -21.60 -5.96
CA SER A 222 0.80 -23.02 -6.34
C SER A 222 1.54 -23.98 -5.39
N LYS A 223 2.79 -23.66 -5.04
CA LYS A 223 3.57 -24.42 -4.05
C LYS A 223 2.90 -24.37 -2.66
N ALA A 224 2.44 -23.18 -2.22
CA ALA A 224 1.81 -23.00 -0.91
C ALA A 224 0.49 -23.74 -0.77
N CYS A 225 -0.36 -23.75 -1.80
CA CYS A 225 -1.65 -24.44 -1.76
C CYS A 225 -1.61 -25.91 -2.20
N GLY A 226 -0.47 -26.40 -2.73
CA GLY A 226 -0.31 -27.76 -3.23
C GLY A 226 -1.13 -28.07 -4.49
N LYS A 227 -1.54 -27.05 -5.24
CA LYS A 227 -2.33 -27.16 -6.47
C LYS A 227 -1.73 -26.28 -7.55
N GLU A 228 -1.83 -26.71 -8.82
CA GLU A 228 -1.53 -25.82 -9.93
C GLU A 228 -2.59 -24.71 -10.01
N ILE A 229 -2.15 -23.46 -10.08
CA ILE A 229 -3.03 -22.30 -10.26
C ILE A 229 -3.15 -22.02 -11.76
N PRO A 230 -4.33 -22.24 -12.37
CA PRO A 230 -4.52 -21.95 -13.78
C PRO A 230 -4.44 -20.46 -14.06
N TYR A 231 -3.79 -20.07 -15.15
CA TYR A 231 -3.71 -18.69 -15.60
C TYR A 231 -3.85 -18.56 -17.10
N GLN A 232 -4.19 -17.34 -17.55
CA GLN A 232 -4.27 -16.94 -18.94
C GLN A 232 -3.50 -15.64 -19.13
N ILE A 233 -2.74 -15.56 -20.21
CA ILE A 233 -2.09 -14.31 -20.64
C ILE A 233 -3.11 -13.45 -21.38
N ASP A 234 -3.27 -12.22 -20.92
CA ASP A 234 -4.12 -11.21 -21.55
C ASP A 234 -3.27 -10.02 -22.04
N PRO A 235 -3.79 -9.14 -22.90
CA PRO A 235 -3.11 -7.91 -23.29
C PRO A 235 -2.75 -7.03 -22.07
N ARG A 236 -1.69 -6.21 -22.20
CA ARG A 236 -1.29 -5.24 -21.17
C ARG A 236 -2.47 -4.34 -20.77
N ARG A 237 -2.59 -4.04 -19.48
CA ARG A 237 -3.51 -3.00 -19.01
C ARG A 237 -2.89 -1.61 -19.23
N PRO A 238 -3.71 -0.62 -19.63
CA PRO A 238 -3.24 0.76 -19.68
C PRO A 238 -2.73 1.25 -18.33
N GLY A 239 -1.54 1.85 -18.31
CA GLY A 239 -0.92 2.39 -17.09
C GLY A 239 -0.09 1.38 -16.27
N ASP A 240 -0.02 0.11 -16.68
CA ASP A 240 0.91 -0.84 -16.07
C ASP A 240 2.35 -0.57 -16.52
N ILE A 241 3.29 -0.60 -15.56
CA ILE A 241 4.73 -0.40 -15.77
C ILE A 241 5.47 -1.73 -15.68
N ALA A 242 6.65 -1.82 -16.30
CA ALA A 242 7.43 -3.06 -16.35
C ALA A 242 7.91 -3.50 -14.95
N GLU A 243 8.60 -2.61 -14.24
CA GLU A 243 9.23 -2.92 -12.95
C GLU A 243 9.00 -1.81 -11.92
N CYS A 244 8.76 -2.23 -10.67
CA CYS A 244 8.61 -1.30 -9.55
C CYS A 244 9.00 -2.00 -8.24
N TYR A 245 10.22 -1.72 -7.72
CA TYR A 245 10.68 -2.23 -6.43
C TYR A 245 11.55 -1.21 -5.71
N ALA A 246 11.57 -1.31 -4.36
CA ALA A 246 12.15 -0.32 -3.45
C ALA A 246 13.66 -0.47 -3.29
N ASP A 247 14.31 0.63 -2.90
CA ASP A 247 15.47 0.60 -2.03
C ASP A 247 15.01 0.89 -0.59
N PRO A 248 15.02 -0.10 0.34
CA PRO A 248 14.59 0.10 1.73
C PRO A 248 15.72 0.57 2.65
N ALA A 249 16.89 0.91 2.13
CA ALA A 249 18.09 1.21 2.92
C ALA A 249 17.87 2.34 3.93
N LYS A 250 17.10 3.38 3.55
CA LYS A 250 16.79 4.49 4.45
C LYS A 250 15.93 4.05 5.64
N ALA A 251 14.88 3.27 5.42
CA ALA A 251 14.05 2.73 6.49
C ALA A 251 14.86 1.84 7.44
N LYS A 252 15.78 1.03 6.90
CA LYS A 252 16.70 0.23 7.71
C LYS A 252 17.63 1.09 8.56
N ALA A 253 18.23 2.12 8.00
CA ALA A 253 19.21 2.96 8.68
C ALA A 253 18.55 3.85 9.76
N GLU A 254 17.40 4.45 9.47
CA GLU A 254 16.78 5.47 10.32
C GLU A 254 15.72 4.92 11.26
N LEU A 255 14.90 3.95 10.81
CA LEU A 255 13.86 3.32 11.64
C LEU A 255 14.31 2.02 12.31
N GLY A 256 15.46 1.45 11.93
CA GLY A 256 15.86 0.11 12.32
C GLY A 256 14.88 -0.97 11.82
N TRP A 257 14.17 -0.67 10.72
CA TRP A 257 13.18 -1.56 10.12
C TRP A 257 13.70 -2.25 8.86
N GLU A 258 13.37 -3.51 8.74
CA GLU A 258 13.69 -4.34 7.58
C GLU A 258 12.58 -5.38 7.38
N ALA A 259 12.15 -5.60 6.13
CA ALA A 259 11.27 -6.70 5.79
C ALA A 259 12.00 -8.03 5.96
N LYS A 260 11.40 -8.99 6.66
CA LYS A 260 12.03 -10.27 7.01
C LYS A 260 11.38 -11.46 6.32
N ARG A 261 10.09 -11.35 5.97
CA ARG A 261 9.29 -12.43 5.41
C ARG A 261 9.41 -12.43 3.89
N GLY A 262 9.75 -13.61 3.34
CA GLY A 262 9.89 -13.81 1.89
C GLY A 262 8.60 -14.25 1.23
N ILE A 263 8.67 -14.41 -0.10
CA ILE A 263 7.52 -14.76 -0.96
C ILE A 263 6.84 -16.08 -0.56
N ASP A 264 7.62 -17.10 -0.17
CA ASP A 264 7.07 -18.39 0.26
C ASP A 264 6.21 -18.24 1.52
N GLU A 265 6.64 -17.44 2.50
CA GLU A 265 5.90 -17.16 3.73
C GLU A 265 4.66 -16.30 3.44
N MET A 266 4.80 -15.26 2.62
CA MET A 266 3.67 -14.43 2.18
C MET A 266 2.54 -15.26 1.56
N CYS A 267 2.90 -16.20 0.67
CA CYS A 267 1.93 -17.09 0.02
C CYS A 267 1.36 -18.14 0.99
N ALA A 268 2.18 -18.72 1.86
CA ALA A 268 1.74 -19.72 2.84
C ALA A 268 0.74 -19.13 3.84
N ASP A 269 1.00 -17.92 4.35
CA ASP A 269 0.12 -17.26 5.30
C ASP A 269 -1.19 -16.81 4.65
N SER A 270 -1.13 -16.29 3.41
CA SER A 270 -2.34 -15.99 2.62
C SER A 270 -3.18 -17.25 2.36
N TRP A 271 -2.54 -18.37 2.03
CA TRP A 271 -3.25 -19.63 1.80
C TRP A 271 -3.87 -20.16 3.10
N ARG A 272 -3.17 -20.10 4.23
CA ARG A 272 -3.68 -20.49 5.55
C ARG A 272 -4.97 -19.72 5.87
N TRP A 273 -4.96 -18.40 5.68
CA TRP A 273 -6.16 -17.57 5.85
C TRP A 273 -7.28 -18.00 4.89
N GLN A 274 -7.03 -17.97 3.58
CA GLN A 274 -8.08 -18.21 2.58
C GLN A 274 -8.66 -19.62 2.64
N SER A 275 -7.85 -20.64 2.96
CA SER A 275 -8.31 -22.02 3.05
C SER A 275 -9.20 -22.28 4.26
N THR A 276 -9.01 -21.55 5.35
CA THR A 276 -9.81 -21.65 6.58
C THR A 276 -10.99 -20.67 6.59
N HIS A 277 -10.93 -19.62 5.78
CA HIS A 277 -11.97 -18.60 5.63
C HIS A 277 -12.32 -18.40 4.14
N PRO A 278 -12.86 -19.43 3.47
CA PRO A 278 -13.15 -19.33 2.04
C PRO A 278 -14.12 -18.18 1.72
N ASP A 279 -15.04 -17.87 2.64
CA ASP A 279 -16.05 -16.82 2.51
C ASP A 279 -15.70 -15.54 3.31
N GLY A 280 -14.43 -15.38 3.68
CA GLY A 280 -13.96 -14.22 4.43
C GLY A 280 -14.32 -14.29 5.92
N PHE A 281 -14.55 -13.13 6.54
CA PHE A 281 -14.91 -13.06 7.98
C PHE A 281 -16.34 -13.53 8.27
N GLY A 282 -17.14 -13.86 7.23
CA GLY A 282 -18.57 -14.13 7.37
C GLY A 282 -19.39 -12.83 7.43
N GLU A 283 -20.72 -12.95 7.40
CA GLU A 283 -21.67 -11.85 7.66
C GLU A 283 -21.86 -11.63 9.17
#